data_dd7576ff558eb33d54fcf4bc2bd43631
#
_entry.id   dd7576ff558eb33d54fcf4bc2bd43631
#
_cell.length_a   1.000
_cell.length_b   1.000
_cell.length_c   1.000
_cell.angle_alpha   90.00
_cell.angle_beta   90.00
_cell.angle_gamma   90.00
#
_symmetry.space_group_name_H-M   'P 1'
#
loop_
_entity.id
_entity.type
_entity.pdbx_description
1 polymer ?
#
loop_
_entity_poly.entity_id
_entity_poly.type
_entity_poly.pdbx_seq_one_letter_code
_entity_poly.pdbx_strand_id
1 'polypeptide(L)'
;VSLIATLARLEAVRAGRAQPAATVRHRHVAERPLVFVPLTTAGEAGAPLGALIGTDRDAPRLLAVPQPRDRDLRFAFLAELADVILPYIDSYADTVEAAERSETDPETGKRVKVEVELCADAPQLIVPSRAGIDFVRLLGRSMRFRRTAEQDPEAPHPAPPRVPLLGRWLTHFGERARVPGSSLLLALSDVLARHWTTGQSSLEDQHLGALLAWIAPPEGVSGAEAALRAELARDAAGQLECPPAGPATDPAFDNKLLAPAIERYDRARTALAAAEDGLEADDRLGALTAAEQHIRALVEQCTRPTWEKVWDGLDLLRTLPEGAHVAERWTRDRWSFTGHRDRVLAGEPPQPRRDDAVTAANKLATREREQARLDAQEALDDPLVMAGRRLAGEAFAGEVTDVAMAYSEGRRPSPRPLVTVRTDDRPHLGERARAYRSLGGKPQSAEFVGFAEDGAPEEGGPEADGPEAGGSLIVLRILDKMGRGKEPEAGSVPEKGDHLCFTLFEHEQRGGAKLPDPEQTPWTHGGPPGEESVPETPDPVTEEDVL
;
A
#
# COMPACT_ATOMS: atom_id res chain seq x y z
N VAL A 1 -13.15 -8.06 13.19
CA VAL A 1 -12.31 -7.27 14.12
C VAL A 1 -11.82 -8.22 15.20
N SER A 2 -10.52 -8.37 15.40
CA SER A 2 -9.96 -9.25 16.43
C SER A 2 -10.23 -8.65 17.83
N LEU A 3 -10.29 -9.51 18.86
CA LEU A 3 -10.40 -9.08 20.25
C LEU A 3 -9.25 -8.10 20.63
N ILE A 4 -8.03 -8.40 20.15
CA ILE A 4 -6.83 -7.59 20.37
C ILE A 4 -7.03 -6.17 19.81
N ALA A 5 -7.51 -6.04 18.58
CA ALA A 5 -7.78 -4.73 17.98
C ALA A 5 -8.87 -3.96 18.73
N THR A 6 -9.87 -4.65 19.29
CA THR A 6 -10.90 -4.03 20.10
C THR A 6 -10.34 -3.54 21.44
N LEU A 7 -9.50 -4.33 22.10
CA LEU A 7 -8.84 -3.93 23.34
C LEU A 7 -7.88 -2.75 23.14
N ALA A 8 -7.10 -2.76 22.04
CA ALA A 8 -6.20 -1.66 21.71
C ALA A 8 -6.97 -0.34 21.47
N ARG A 9 -8.12 -0.39 20.80
CA ARG A 9 -9.01 0.78 20.64
C ARG A 9 -9.57 1.27 21.98
N LEU A 10 -10.01 0.35 22.84
CA LEU A 10 -10.50 0.70 24.15
C LEU A 10 -9.41 1.39 24.99
N GLU A 11 -8.18 0.89 24.90
CA GLU A 11 -7.03 1.49 25.59
C GLU A 11 -6.71 2.88 25.00
N ALA A 12 -6.78 3.06 23.69
CA ALA A 12 -6.62 4.37 23.06
C ALA A 12 -7.65 5.39 23.60
N VAL A 13 -8.91 4.98 23.74
CA VAL A 13 -9.97 5.82 24.33
C VAL A 13 -9.67 6.15 25.80
N ARG A 14 -9.25 5.17 26.60
CA ARG A 14 -8.92 5.37 28.02
C ARG A 14 -7.70 6.27 28.20
N ALA A 15 -6.67 6.08 27.40
CA ALA A 15 -5.45 6.88 27.44
C ALA A 15 -5.64 8.28 26.83
N GLY A 16 -6.75 8.53 26.13
CA GLY A 16 -7.02 9.78 25.42
C GLY A 16 -6.05 10.06 24.27
N ARG A 17 -5.40 9.03 23.72
CA ARG A 17 -4.43 9.13 22.61
C ARG A 17 -4.27 7.79 21.91
N ALA A 18 -3.87 7.81 20.64
CA ALA A 18 -3.60 6.59 19.90
C ALA A 18 -2.50 5.74 20.57
N GLN A 19 -2.66 4.43 20.47
CA GLN A 19 -1.69 3.45 20.96
C GLN A 19 -0.81 2.95 19.83
N PRO A 20 0.50 2.72 20.04
CA PRO A 20 1.35 2.09 19.04
C PRO A 20 0.79 0.71 18.66
N ALA A 21 0.64 0.47 17.36
CA ALA A 21 0.31 -0.83 16.78
C ALA A 21 1.53 -1.50 16.14
N ALA A 22 2.61 -0.75 15.96
CA ALA A 22 3.89 -1.20 15.44
C ALA A 22 5.04 -0.42 16.10
N THR A 23 6.19 -1.07 16.24
CA THR A 23 7.42 -0.46 16.77
C THR A 23 8.41 -0.09 15.67
N VAL A 24 8.20 -0.59 14.46
CA VAL A 24 9.00 -0.32 13.28
C VAL A 24 8.11 0.11 12.12
N ARG A 25 8.68 0.82 11.16
CA ARG A 25 7.98 1.20 9.94
C ARG A 25 7.96 0.03 8.95
N HIS A 26 6.75 -0.41 8.57
CA HIS A 26 6.55 -1.52 7.65
C HIS A 26 6.42 -1.12 6.17
N ARG A 27 6.61 0.15 5.84
CA ARG A 27 6.59 0.67 4.47
C ARG A 27 7.85 1.47 4.20
N HIS A 28 8.37 1.36 2.99
CA HIS A 28 9.40 2.27 2.53
C HIS A 28 8.83 3.69 2.41
N VAL A 29 9.57 4.67 2.90
CA VAL A 29 9.27 6.11 2.72
C VAL A 29 10.51 6.73 2.09
N ALA A 30 10.40 7.13 0.83
CA ALA A 30 11.48 7.76 0.09
C ALA A 30 11.90 9.09 0.76
N GLU A 31 13.16 9.49 0.55
CA GLU A 31 13.65 10.80 1.02
C GLU A 31 12.87 11.94 0.37
N ARG A 32 12.59 11.80 -0.94
CA ARG A 32 11.88 12.79 -1.75
C ARG A 32 10.64 12.18 -2.41
N PRO A 33 9.61 11.79 -1.65
CA PRO A 33 8.37 11.28 -2.23
C PRO A 33 7.64 12.39 -2.97
N LEU A 34 6.94 12.06 -4.05
CA LEU A 34 6.04 13.00 -4.71
C LEU A 34 4.69 12.97 -3.98
N VAL A 35 4.41 14.01 -3.20
CA VAL A 35 3.11 14.19 -2.56
C VAL A 35 2.13 14.75 -3.58
N PHE A 36 0.96 14.12 -3.68
CA PHE A 36 -0.13 14.50 -4.56
C PHE A 36 -1.43 14.62 -3.79
N VAL A 37 -1.93 15.83 -3.60
CA VAL A 37 -3.20 16.17 -2.95
C VAL A 37 -4.20 16.60 -4.01
N PRO A 38 -4.96 15.66 -4.62
CA PRO A 38 -5.95 15.97 -5.64
C PRO A 38 -7.22 16.56 -5.04
N LEU A 39 -7.93 17.34 -5.82
CA LEU A 39 -9.22 17.91 -5.48
C LEU A 39 -10.22 17.72 -6.63
N THR A 40 -11.44 17.30 -6.30
CA THR A 40 -12.61 17.23 -7.19
C THR A 40 -13.79 17.92 -6.54
N THR A 41 -14.81 18.24 -7.31
CA THR A 41 -16.08 18.68 -6.72
C THR A 41 -16.79 17.51 -6.01
N ALA A 42 -17.65 17.82 -5.05
CA ALA A 42 -18.38 16.81 -4.27
C ALA A 42 -19.28 15.88 -5.10
N GLY A 43 -19.77 16.35 -6.25
CA GLY A 43 -20.71 15.62 -7.11
C GLY A 43 -20.09 14.92 -8.31
N GLU A 44 -18.81 15.17 -8.64
CA GLU A 44 -18.19 14.73 -9.90
C GLU A 44 -16.77 14.17 -9.64
N ALA A 45 -16.72 12.93 -9.16
CA ALA A 45 -15.46 12.27 -8.77
C ALA A 45 -14.44 12.15 -9.91
N GLY A 46 -14.89 12.13 -11.17
CA GLY A 46 -14.02 12.04 -12.36
C GLY A 46 -13.52 13.39 -12.87
N ALA A 47 -14.08 14.53 -12.41
CA ALA A 47 -13.71 15.85 -12.88
C ALA A 47 -12.70 16.52 -11.94
N PRO A 48 -11.41 16.66 -12.32
CA PRO A 48 -10.43 17.34 -11.49
C PRO A 48 -10.80 18.83 -11.36
N LEU A 49 -10.77 19.32 -10.13
CA LEU A 49 -10.88 20.73 -9.80
C LEU A 49 -9.49 21.36 -9.61
N GLY A 50 -8.55 20.57 -9.10
CA GLY A 50 -7.18 21.02 -8.93
C GLY A 50 -6.35 20.05 -8.12
N ALA A 51 -5.13 20.46 -7.78
CA ALA A 51 -4.24 19.71 -6.91
C ALA A 51 -3.12 20.58 -6.33
N LEU A 52 -2.59 20.19 -5.16
CA LEU A 52 -1.23 20.52 -4.75
C LEU A 52 -0.33 19.32 -4.98
N ILE A 53 0.84 19.53 -5.59
CA ILE A 53 1.78 18.46 -5.92
C ILE A 53 3.22 18.95 -5.77
N GLY A 54 4.11 18.10 -5.26
CA GLY A 54 5.52 18.41 -5.15
C GLY A 54 6.29 17.45 -4.27
N THR A 55 7.61 17.57 -4.26
CA THR A 55 8.55 16.79 -3.44
C THR A 55 9.12 17.58 -2.26
N ASP A 56 8.69 18.82 -2.11
CA ASP A 56 9.14 19.76 -1.07
C ASP A 56 7.91 20.37 -0.39
N ARG A 57 7.88 20.32 0.95
CA ARG A 57 6.78 20.87 1.76
C ARG A 57 6.53 22.35 1.49
N ASP A 58 7.62 23.13 1.36
CA ASP A 58 7.57 24.59 1.27
C ASP A 58 7.36 25.11 -0.16
N ALA A 59 7.51 24.23 -1.17
CA ALA A 59 7.44 24.60 -2.58
C ALA A 59 6.46 23.70 -3.39
N PRO A 60 5.18 23.54 -2.98
CA PRO A 60 4.22 22.81 -3.79
C PRO A 60 3.83 23.58 -5.05
N ARG A 61 3.56 22.86 -6.13
CA ARG A 61 2.94 23.41 -7.33
C ARG A 61 1.43 23.29 -7.21
N LEU A 62 0.73 24.42 -7.36
CA LEU A 62 -0.73 24.47 -7.44
C LEU A 62 -1.18 24.31 -8.88
N LEU A 63 -2.01 23.32 -9.14
CA LEU A 63 -2.75 23.12 -10.39
C LEU A 63 -4.23 23.38 -10.13
N ALA A 64 -4.93 24.04 -11.05
CA ALA A 64 -6.36 24.33 -10.91
C ALA A 64 -7.09 24.28 -12.25
N VAL A 65 -8.35 23.86 -12.23
CA VAL A 65 -9.26 23.83 -13.37
C VAL A 65 -10.35 24.87 -13.12
N PRO A 66 -10.33 26.01 -13.83
CA PRO A 66 -11.28 27.09 -13.60
C PRO A 66 -12.75 26.72 -13.88
N GLN A 67 -12.97 25.75 -14.80
CA GLN A 67 -14.28 25.18 -15.10
C GLN A 67 -14.16 23.64 -15.22
N PRO A 68 -14.46 22.89 -14.14
CA PRO A 68 -14.28 21.43 -14.11
C PRO A 68 -15.09 20.66 -15.17
N ARG A 69 -16.16 21.25 -15.71
CA ARG A 69 -16.98 20.65 -16.77
C ARG A 69 -16.45 20.91 -18.18
N ASP A 70 -15.49 21.84 -18.32
CA ASP A 70 -14.84 22.11 -19.60
C ASP A 70 -13.73 21.10 -19.86
N ARG A 71 -13.88 20.31 -20.95
CA ARG A 71 -12.94 19.26 -21.30
C ARG A 71 -11.55 19.80 -21.65
N ASP A 72 -11.48 20.92 -22.35
CA ASP A 72 -10.19 21.47 -22.79
C ASP A 72 -9.38 21.97 -21.59
N LEU A 73 -10.06 22.57 -20.60
CA LEU A 73 -9.43 22.97 -19.33
C LEU A 73 -9.01 21.74 -18.49
N ARG A 74 -9.78 20.66 -18.51
CA ARG A 74 -9.34 19.41 -17.90
C ARG A 74 -8.10 18.83 -18.59
N PHE A 75 -8.07 18.84 -19.92
CA PHE A 75 -6.88 18.39 -20.66
C PHE A 75 -5.66 19.30 -20.41
N ALA A 76 -5.85 20.61 -20.26
CA ALA A 76 -4.77 21.51 -19.86
C ALA A 76 -4.22 21.15 -18.47
N PHE A 77 -5.09 20.90 -17.48
CA PHE A 77 -4.69 20.40 -16.16
C PHE A 77 -3.92 19.08 -16.25
N LEU A 78 -4.40 18.12 -17.05
CA LEU A 78 -3.72 16.82 -17.21
C LEU A 78 -2.36 16.96 -17.90
N ALA A 79 -2.20 17.90 -18.81
CA ALA A 79 -0.90 18.25 -19.40
C ALA A 79 0.05 18.85 -18.37
N GLU A 80 -0.42 19.81 -17.56
CA GLU A 80 0.38 20.37 -16.45
C GLU A 80 0.75 19.31 -15.42
N LEU A 81 -0.16 18.38 -15.11
CA LEU A 81 0.10 17.25 -14.21
C LEU A 81 1.17 16.30 -14.80
N ALA A 82 1.12 16.05 -16.13
CA ALA A 82 2.15 15.28 -16.83
C ALA A 82 3.52 15.95 -16.77
N ASP A 83 3.56 17.28 -16.85
CA ASP A 83 4.80 18.07 -16.75
C ASP A 83 5.43 18.09 -15.36
N VAL A 84 4.70 17.64 -14.33
CA VAL A 84 5.24 17.45 -12.98
C VAL A 84 5.62 15.98 -12.76
N ILE A 85 4.70 15.05 -13.04
CA ILE A 85 4.87 13.64 -12.68
C ILE A 85 5.89 12.94 -13.58
N LEU A 86 5.86 13.17 -14.89
CA LEU A 86 6.73 12.44 -15.81
C LEU A 86 8.22 12.78 -15.62
N PRO A 87 8.66 14.05 -15.46
CA PRO A 87 10.05 14.34 -15.14
C PRO A 87 10.51 13.77 -13.79
N TYR A 88 9.62 13.70 -12.79
CA TYR A 88 9.91 13.04 -11.53
C TYR A 88 10.15 11.54 -11.73
N ILE A 89 9.32 10.86 -12.52
CA ILE A 89 9.51 9.44 -12.87
C ILE A 89 10.80 9.25 -13.68
N ASP A 90 11.04 10.09 -14.67
CA ASP A 90 12.20 10.02 -15.55
C ASP A 90 13.52 10.16 -14.76
N SER A 91 13.52 10.97 -13.67
CA SER A 91 14.69 11.13 -12.80
C SER A 91 15.17 9.84 -12.10
N TYR A 92 14.33 8.81 -12.04
CA TYR A 92 14.67 7.48 -11.51
C TYR A 92 14.99 6.46 -12.62
N ALA A 93 14.64 6.76 -13.87
CA ALA A 93 14.74 5.82 -14.98
C ALA A 93 16.18 5.65 -15.49
N ASP A 94 17.02 6.68 -15.39
CA ASP A 94 18.33 6.74 -16.02
C ASP A 94 19.46 6.16 -15.15
N THR A 95 19.24 6.05 -13.83
CA THR A 95 20.25 5.50 -12.93
C THR A 95 19.99 4.01 -12.72
N VAL A 96 20.86 3.17 -13.27
CA VAL A 96 20.73 1.71 -13.22
C VAL A 96 21.95 1.05 -12.57
N GLU A 97 21.74 -0.12 -12.00
CA GLU A 97 22.78 -1.02 -11.47
C GLU A 97 22.65 -2.41 -12.09
N ALA A 98 23.75 -3.16 -12.17
CA ALA A 98 23.74 -4.54 -12.60
C ALA A 98 23.06 -5.42 -11.54
N ALA A 99 22.11 -6.25 -11.97
CA ALA A 99 21.39 -7.17 -11.10
C ALA A 99 21.21 -8.53 -11.78
N GLU A 100 21.12 -9.60 -10.99
CA GLU A 100 20.84 -10.94 -11.50
C GLU A 100 19.36 -11.28 -11.38
N ARG A 101 18.76 -11.72 -12.48
CA ARG A 101 17.38 -12.27 -12.50
C ARG A 101 17.42 -13.74 -12.90
N SER A 102 16.63 -14.56 -12.19
CA SER A 102 16.47 -15.97 -12.57
C SER A 102 15.33 -16.09 -13.59
N GLU A 103 15.67 -16.50 -14.80
CA GLU A 103 14.70 -16.74 -15.87
C GLU A 103 14.63 -18.24 -16.21
N THR A 104 13.50 -18.69 -16.75
CA THR A 104 13.40 -20.03 -17.29
C THR A 104 13.79 -19.99 -18.76
N ASP A 105 14.87 -20.67 -19.11
CA ASP A 105 15.29 -20.83 -20.50
C ASP A 105 14.19 -21.55 -21.28
N PRO A 106 13.64 -20.95 -22.34
CA PRO A 106 12.52 -21.51 -23.09
C PRO A 106 12.86 -22.82 -23.81
N GLU A 107 14.14 -23.07 -24.13
CA GLU A 107 14.55 -24.29 -24.84
C GLU A 107 14.81 -25.45 -23.88
N THR A 108 15.42 -25.17 -22.73
CA THR A 108 15.85 -26.22 -21.79
C THR A 108 14.92 -26.40 -20.60
N GLY A 109 14.00 -25.46 -20.34
CA GLY A 109 13.13 -25.42 -19.16
C GLY A 109 13.90 -25.22 -17.84
N LYS A 110 15.20 -24.95 -17.89
CA LYS A 110 16.04 -24.77 -16.71
C LYS A 110 16.08 -23.31 -16.29
N ARG A 111 16.19 -23.09 -15.00
CA ARG A 111 16.44 -21.74 -14.45
C ARG A 111 17.88 -21.35 -14.71
N VAL A 112 18.07 -20.25 -15.42
CA VAL A 112 19.37 -19.61 -15.68
C VAL A 112 19.38 -18.23 -15.02
N LYS A 113 20.53 -17.80 -14.55
CA LYS A 113 20.72 -16.43 -14.07
C LYS A 113 21.11 -15.57 -15.25
N VAL A 114 20.38 -14.49 -15.46
CA VAL A 114 20.64 -13.51 -16.50
C VAL A 114 21.00 -12.19 -15.80
N GLU A 115 22.08 -11.57 -16.25
CA GLU A 115 22.46 -10.24 -15.82
C GLU A 115 21.57 -9.21 -16.55
N VAL A 116 20.94 -8.33 -15.81
CA VAL A 116 20.00 -7.32 -16.31
C VAL A 116 20.23 -5.99 -15.59
N GLU A 117 19.77 -4.91 -16.20
CA GLU A 117 19.77 -3.61 -15.54
C GLU A 117 18.55 -3.48 -14.62
N LEU A 118 18.78 -2.98 -13.41
CA LEU A 118 17.76 -2.62 -12.44
C LEU A 118 17.90 -1.13 -12.10
N CYS A 119 16.82 -0.36 -12.14
CA CYS A 119 16.85 1.02 -11.67
C CYS A 119 17.35 1.06 -10.22
N ALA A 120 18.30 1.93 -9.93
CA ALA A 120 18.94 2.04 -8.61
C ALA A 120 17.94 2.42 -7.51
N ASP A 121 16.88 3.13 -7.88
CA ASP A 121 15.75 3.47 -7.01
C ASP A 121 14.46 3.54 -7.83
N ALA A 122 13.31 3.88 -7.20
CA ALA A 122 12.03 4.00 -7.85
C ALA A 122 11.23 5.23 -7.35
N PRO A 123 10.39 5.85 -8.19
CA PRO A 123 9.55 6.96 -7.78
C PRO A 123 8.46 6.50 -6.83
N GLN A 124 8.16 7.31 -5.80
CA GLN A 124 7.10 7.05 -4.84
C GLN A 124 6.07 8.17 -4.85
N LEU A 125 4.79 7.83 -5.01
CA LEU A 125 3.67 8.74 -4.89
C LEU A 125 3.00 8.57 -3.53
N ILE A 126 2.70 9.68 -2.86
CA ILE A 126 1.96 9.72 -1.60
C ILE A 126 0.69 10.54 -1.80
N VAL A 127 -0.45 9.92 -1.49
CA VAL A 127 -1.76 10.60 -1.45
C VAL A 127 -2.30 10.64 -0.02
N PRO A 128 -3.18 11.60 0.33
CA PRO A 128 -3.62 11.76 1.72
C PRO A 128 -4.39 10.56 2.26
N SER A 129 -5.29 9.96 1.45
CA SER A 129 -6.20 8.90 1.87
C SER A 129 -6.40 7.87 0.76
N ARG A 130 -7.13 6.79 1.07
CA ARG A 130 -7.48 5.73 0.11
C ARG A 130 -8.25 6.27 -1.11
N ALA A 131 -9.13 7.26 -0.91
CA ALA A 131 -9.84 7.90 -2.01
C ALA A 131 -8.90 8.58 -3.02
N GLY A 132 -7.73 9.06 -2.56
CA GLY A 132 -6.67 9.55 -3.44
C GLY A 132 -6.07 8.46 -4.34
N ILE A 133 -5.91 7.23 -3.83
CA ILE A 133 -5.49 6.07 -4.66
C ILE A 133 -6.54 5.78 -5.75
N ASP A 134 -7.82 5.78 -5.38
CA ASP A 134 -8.90 5.52 -6.34
C ASP A 134 -8.97 6.61 -7.41
N PHE A 135 -8.72 7.86 -7.05
CA PHE A 135 -8.63 8.96 -8.00
C PHE A 135 -7.42 8.80 -8.96
N VAL A 136 -6.24 8.45 -8.47
CA VAL A 136 -5.06 8.14 -9.31
C VAL A 136 -5.38 7.01 -10.30
N ARG A 137 -6.07 5.96 -9.84
CA ARG A 137 -6.49 4.84 -10.69
C ARG A 137 -7.50 5.28 -11.76
N LEU A 138 -8.48 6.10 -11.38
CA LEU A 138 -9.47 6.65 -12.29
C LEU A 138 -8.79 7.48 -13.39
N LEU A 139 -7.92 8.42 -13.04
CA LEU A 139 -7.15 9.21 -13.98
C LEU A 139 -6.32 8.32 -14.92
N GLY A 140 -5.57 7.37 -14.37
CA GLY A 140 -4.74 6.46 -15.17
C GLY A 140 -5.56 5.71 -16.22
N ARG A 141 -6.69 5.14 -15.80
CA ARG A 141 -7.57 4.36 -16.69
C ARG A 141 -8.24 5.20 -17.76
N SER A 142 -8.63 6.43 -17.45
CA SER A 142 -9.28 7.35 -18.38
C SER A 142 -8.33 7.89 -19.46
N MET A 143 -7.03 8.02 -19.16
CA MET A 143 -6.06 8.66 -20.05
C MET A 143 -5.29 7.69 -20.95
N ARG A 144 -4.96 6.47 -20.47
CA ARG A 144 -3.98 5.59 -21.14
C ARG A 144 -4.32 5.16 -22.57
N PHE A 145 -5.59 5.23 -22.96
CA PHE A 145 -6.07 4.90 -24.31
C PHE A 145 -6.43 6.13 -25.15
N ARG A 146 -6.26 7.34 -24.61
CA ARG A 146 -6.49 8.55 -25.37
C ARG A 146 -5.45 8.67 -26.49
N ARG A 147 -5.88 9.15 -27.66
CA ARG A 147 -5.01 9.39 -28.81
C ARG A 147 -4.63 10.86 -28.87
N THR A 148 -3.40 11.11 -29.25
CA THR A 148 -2.90 12.46 -29.53
C THR A 148 -3.20 12.86 -30.97
N ALA A 149 -3.08 14.13 -31.30
CA ALA A 149 -3.25 14.61 -32.68
C ALA A 149 -2.25 13.98 -33.67
N GLU A 150 -1.06 13.56 -33.20
CA GLU A 150 -0.07 12.86 -34.03
C GLU A 150 -0.51 11.42 -34.34
N GLN A 151 -1.17 10.75 -33.38
CA GLN A 151 -1.63 9.37 -33.52
C GLN A 151 -2.94 9.27 -34.29
N ASP A 152 -3.78 10.30 -34.19
CA ASP A 152 -5.09 10.36 -34.84
C ASP A 152 -5.43 11.84 -35.16
N PRO A 153 -5.00 12.33 -36.34
CA PRO A 153 -5.25 13.72 -36.75
C PRO A 153 -6.74 14.07 -36.93
N GLU A 154 -7.59 13.05 -37.14
CA GLU A 154 -9.03 13.23 -37.33
C GLU A 154 -9.82 13.10 -36.02
N ALA A 155 -9.15 12.81 -34.89
CA ALA A 155 -9.80 12.72 -33.60
C ALA A 155 -10.48 14.07 -33.27
N PRO A 156 -11.77 14.09 -32.92
CA PRO A 156 -12.47 15.37 -32.65
C PRO A 156 -11.94 16.09 -31.43
N HIS A 157 -11.26 15.37 -30.52
CA HIS A 157 -10.71 15.90 -29.28
C HIS A 157 -9.44 15.14 -28.90
N PRO A 158 -8.31 15.40 -29.57
CA PRO A 158 -7.06 14.71 -29.27
C PRO A 158 -6.54 15.10 -27.89
N ALA A 159 -5.99 14.14 -27.16
CA ALA A 159 -5.33 14.40 -25.90
C ALA A 159 -4.00 15.14 -26.11
N PRO A 160 -3.56 15.96 -25.16
CA PRO A 160 -2.22 16.53 -25.17
C PRO A 160 -1.14 15.43 -25.23
N PRO A 161 0.02 15.66 -25.87
CA PRO A 161 0.99 14.63 -26.23
C PRO A 161 1.44 13.71 -25.10
N ARG A 162 1.62 14.24 -23.88
CA ARG A 162 2.14 13.48 -22.72
C ARG A 162 1.04 12.84 -21.86
N VAL A 163 -0.23 13.18 -22.07
CA VAL A 163 -1.35 12.70 -21.26
C VAL A 163 -1.55 11.19 -21.34
N PRO A 164 -1.50 10.52 -22.51
CA PRO A 164 -1.60 9.07 -22.57
C PRO A 164 -0.46 8.33 -21.83
N LEU A 165 0.76 8.87 -21.91
CA LEU A 165 1.92 8.33 -21.17
C LEU A 165 1.74 8.48 -19.66
N LEU A 166 1.28 9.64 -19.17
CA LEU A 166 0.90 9.82 -17.78
C LEU A 166 -0.15 8.77 -17.36
N GLY A 167 -1.16 8.54 -18.20
CA GLY A 167 -2.20 7.53 -17.96
C GLY A 167 -1.64 6.12 -17.78
N ARG A 168 -0.63 5.72 -18.57
CA ARG A 168 0.06 4.42 -18.43
C ARG A 168 0.76 4.32 -17.08
N TRP A 169 1.49 5.35 -16.66
CA TRP A 169 2.19 5.37 -15.38
C TRP A 169 1.24 5.37 -14.19
N LEU A 170 0.21 6.23 -14.18
CA LEU A 170 -0.78 6.24 -13.10
C LEU A 170 -1.55 4.93 -13.00
N THR A 171 -1.82 4.25 -14.13
CA THR A 171 -2.38 2.89 -14.13
C THR A 171 -1.43 1.91 -13.46
N HIS A 172 -0.14 1.96 -13.77
CA HIS A 172 0.87 1.11 -13.13
C HIS A 172 0.93 1.32 -11.62
N PHE A 173 1.04 2.57 -11.16
CA PHE A 173 1.01 2.90 -9.73
C PHE A 173 -0.27 2.40 -9.05
N GLY A 174 -1.42 2.63 -9.67
CA GLY A 174 -2.71 2.17 -9.16
C GLY A 174 -2.83 0.64 -9.06
N GLU A 175 -2.24 -0.12 -10.01
CA GLU A 175 -2.17 -1.58 -9.91
C GLU A 175 -1.18 -2.03 -8.83
N ARG A 176 -0.06 -1.32 -8.65
CA ARG A 176 0.92 -1.61 -7.59
C ARG A 176 0.35 -1.33 -6.20
N ALA A 177 -0.47 -0.30 -6.01
CA ALA A 177 -1.15 -0.03 -4.75
C ALA A 177 -2.05 -1.20 -4.27
N ARG A 178 -2.48 -2.08 -5.20
CA ARG A 178 -3.25 -3.30 -4.88
C ARG A 178 -2.38 -4.49 -4.47
N VAL A 179 -1.06 -4.38 -4.61
CA VAL A 179 -0.13 -5.46 -4.23
C VAL A 179 0.31 -5.23 -2.79
N PRO A 180 0.01 -6.17 -1.87
CA PRO A 180 0.42 -6.04 -0.49
C PRO A 180 1.93 -5.85 -0.34
N GLY A 181 2.33 -4.91 0.49
CA GLY A 181 3.74 -4.60 0.71
C GLY A 181 4.37 -3.62 -0.27
N SER A 182 3.73 -3.30 -1.41
CA SER A 182 4.22 -2.26 -2.32
C SER A 182 4.16 -0.88 -1.69
N SER A 183 5.17 -0.07 -1.98
CA SER A 183 5.30 1.32 -1.50
C SER A 183 5.36 2.35 -2.64
N LEU A 184 5.10 1.96 -3.90
CA LEU A 184 5.13 2.89 -5.04
C LEU A 184 4.00 3.93 -5.01
N LEU A 185 2.83 3.57 -4.51
CA LEU A 185 1.71 4.49 -4.27
C LEU A 185 1.09 4.18 -2.93
N LEU A 186 1.15 5.13 -2.00
CA LEU A 186 0.66 4.98 -0.64
C LEU A 186 -0.42 6.02 -0.30
N ALA A 187 -1.47 5.57 0.40
CA ALA A 187 -2.38 6.44 1.13
C ALA A 187 -1.83 6.64 2.55
N LEU A 188 -1.54 7.89 2.92
CA LEU A 188 -0.90 8.17 4.19
C LEU A 188 -1.75 7.76 5.39
N SER A 189 -3.08 8.01 5.34
CA SER A 189 -4.01 7.58 6.38
C SER A 189 -3.96 6.06 6.61
N ASP A 190 -3.89 5.25 5.55
CA ASP A 190 -3.79 3.79 5.66
C ASP A 190 -2.46 3.35 6.29
N VAL A 191 -1.36 4.04 5.95
CA VAL A 191 -0.05 3.73 6.52
C VAL A 191 -0.01 4.09 8.00
N LEU A 192 -0.49 5.28 8.38
CA LEU A 192 -0.55 5.71 9.78
C LEU A 192 -1.45 4.81 10.62
N ALA A 193 -2.66 4.45 10.13
CA ALA A 193 -3.58 3.57 10.82
C ALA A 193 -3.06 2.13 11.02
N ARG A 194 -2.02 1.71 10.30
CA ARG A 194 -1.30 0.44 10.56
C ARG A 194 -0.29 0.55 11.70
N HIS A 195 0.21 1.74 11.98
CA HIS A 195 1.24 1.96 13.00
C HIS A 195 0.67 2.50 14.31
N TRP A 196 -0.53 3.08 14.28
CA TRP A 196 -1.22 3.60 15.45
C TRP A 196 -2.68 3.18 15.47
N THR A 197 -3.12 2.67 16.61
CA THR A 197 -4.52 2.35 16.86
C THR A 197 -5.18 3.50 17.57
N THR A 198 -6.19 4.09 16.95
CA THR A 198 -7.04 5.16 17.52
C THR A 198 -8.28 4.59 18.19
N GLY A 199 -9.07 5.45 18.85
CA GLY A 199 -10.42 5.13 19.29
C GLY A 199 -11.48 5.16 18.19
N GLN A 200 -11.10 5.57 16.97
CA GLN A 200 -11.99 5.75 15.82
C GLN A 200 -12.21 4.46 15.04
N SER A 201 -13.22 4.46 14.17
CA SER A 201 -13.39 3.43 13.15
C SER A 201 -12.36 3.61 12.02
N SER A 202 -12.17 2.57 11.20
CA SER A 202 -11.29 2.65 10.03
C SER A 202 -11.78 3.62 8.95
N LEU A 203 -13.05 4.01 8.97
CA LEU A 203 -13.60 5.03 8.08
C LEU A 203 -13.24 6.43 8.56
N GLU A 204 -13.38 6.69 9.86
CA GLU A 204 -13.00 7.95 10.50
C GLU A 204 -11.47 8.18 10.41
N ASP A 205 -10.66 7.12 10.49
CA ASP A 205 -9.21 7.19 10.29
C ASP A 205 -8.81 7.62 8.85
N GLN A 206 -9.73 7.64 7.88
CA GLN A 206 -9.46 8.22 6.56
C GLN A 206 -9.43 9.75 6.58
N HIS A 207 -9.96 10.40 7.62
CA HIS A 207 -9.78 11.83 7.85
C HIS A 207 -8.39 12.07 8.46
N LEU A 208 -7.43 12.43 7.61
CA LEU A 208 -6.01 12.51 8.00
C LEU A 208 -5.75 13.46 9.19
N GLY A 209 -6.45 14.60 9.24
CA GLY A 209 -6.34 15.55 10.35
C GLY A 209 -6.83 14.97 11.68
N ALA A 210 -7.95 14.22 11.68
CA ALA A 210 -8.48 13.57 12.87
C ALA A 210 -7.57 12.43 13.33
N LEU A 211 -7.06 11.62 12.40
CA LEU A 211 -6.09 10.56 12.68
C LEU A 211 -4.81 11.10 13.34
N LEU A 212 -4.23 12.16 12.79
CA LEU A 212 -3.04 12.81 13.36
C LEU A 212 -3.34 13.43 14.73
N ALA A 213 -4.54 14.00 14.92
CA ALA A 213 -4.97 14.55 16.21
C ALA A 213 -5.10 13.46 17.29
N TRP A 214 -5.46 12.23 16.93
CA TRP A 214 -5.42 11.08 17.84
C TRP A 214 -4.00 10.65 18.18
N ILE A 215 -3.08 10.66 17.20
CA ILE A 215 -1.71 10.20 17.39
C ILE A 215 -0.91 11.19 18.25
N ALA A 216 -1.05 12.48 17.99
CA ALA A 216 -0.35 13.55 18.66
C ALA A 216 -1.33 14.67 19.09
N PRO A 217 -2.20 14.42 20.09
CA PRO A 217 -3.13 15.42 20.55
C PRO A 217 -2.39 16.60 21.22
N PRO A 218 -2.95 17.82 21.13
CA PRO A 218 -2.41 18.96 21.87
C PRO A 218 -2.39 18.71 23.39
N GLU A 219 -1.48 19.36 24.07
CA GLU A 219 -1.35 19.22 25.53
C GLU A 219 -2.66 19.56 26.27
N GLY A 220 -3.10 18.68 27.15
CA GLY A 220 -4.33 18.84 27.95
C GLY A 220 -5.63 18.56 27.15
N VAL A 221 -5.56 18.12 25.91
CA VAL A 221 -6.71 17.77 25.08
C VAL A 221 -6.68 16.27 24.80
N SER A 222 -7.82 15.59 24.90
CA SER A 222 -7.90 14.18 24.50
C SER A 222 -7.87 14.02 22.99
N GLY A 223 -7.36 12.87 22.50
CA GLY A 223 -7.37 12.55 21.07
C GLY A 223 -8.78 12.60 20.46
N ALA A 224 -9.80 12.18 21.21
CA ALA A 224 -11.19 12.25 20.78
C ALA A 224 -11.67 13.69 20.56
N GLU A 225 -11.38 14.59 21.51
CA GLU A 225 -11.72 16.02 21.37
C GLU A 225 -10.93 16.69 20.24
N ALA A 226 -9.65 16.39 20.13
CA ALA A 226 -8.79 16.94 19.09
C ALA A 226 -9.24 16.48 17.69
N ALA A 227 -9.61 15.20 17.54
CA ALA A 227 -10.14 14.65 16.31
C ALA A 227 -11.50 15.27 15.94
N LEU A 228 -12.44 15.36 16.92
CA LEU A 228 -13.73 16.00 16.70
C LEU A 228 -13.56 17.48 16.28
N ARG A 229 -12.60 18.18 16.87
CA ARG A 229 -12.27 19.55 16.47
C ARG A 229 -11.72 19.58 15.03
N ALA A 230 -10.81 18.67 14.67
CA ALA A 230 -10.27 18.59 13.31
C ALA A 230 -11.37 18.34 12.26
N GLU A 231 -12.40 17.56 12.60
CA GLU A 231 -13.51 17.27 11.69
C GLU A 231 -14.54 18.41 11.57
N LEU A 232 -14.79 19.15 12.65
CA LEU A 232 -15.93 20.07 12.74
C LEU A 232 -15.56 21.55 12.83
N ALA A 233 -14.30 21.89 13.15
CA ALA A 233 -13.90 23.29 13.29
C ALA A 233 -14.04 24.03 11.97
N ARG A 234 -14.62 25.24 12.05
CA ARG A 234 -14.84 26.11 10.89
C ARG A 234 -14.26 27.48 11.15
N ASP A 235 -13.72 28.05 10.09
CA ASP A 235 -13.22 29.43 10.09
C ASP A 235 -14.37 30.46 10.17
N ALA A 236 -14.01 31.75 10.20
CA ALA A 236 -14.97 32.85 10.22
C ALA A 236 -15.88 32.91 8.97
N ALA A 237 -15.46 32.30 7.86
CA ALA A 237 -16.25 32.17 6.65
C ALA A 237 -17.15 30.92 6.63
N GLY A 238 -17.08 30.10 7.70
CA GLY A 238 -17.85 28.87 7.85
C GLY A 238 -17.28 27.68 7.04
N GLN A 239 -16.03 27.77 6.58
CA GLN A 239 -15.34 26.68 5.90
C GLN A 239 -14.61 25.80 6.91
N LEU A 240 -14.43 24.51 6.59
CA LEU A 240 -13.66 23.59 7.42
C LEU A 240 -12.20 24.05 7.54
N GLU A 241 -11.69 24.17 8.77
CA GLU A 241 -10.27 24.47 9.00
C GLU A 241 -9.36 23.30 8.57
N CYS A 242 -9.87 22.06 8.66
CA CYS A 242 -9.19 20.89 8.20
C CYS A 242 -10.14 20.10 7.28
N PRO A 243 -10.10 20.31 5.96
CA PRO A 243 -10.94 19.57 5.03
C PRO A 243 -10.66 18.06 5.08
N PRO A 244 -11.64 17.21 4.70
CA PRO A 244 -11.42 15.78 4.55
C PRO A 244 -10.24 15.50 3.60
N ALA A 245 -9.46 14.49 3.89
CA ALA A 245 -8.28 14.11 3.10
C ALA A 245 -8.62 13.36 1.79
N GLY A 246 -9.89 13.28 1.42
CA GLY A 246 -10.36 12.74 0.14
C GLY A 246 -10.27 13.76 -0.98
N PRO A 247 -10.36 13.35 -2.27
CA PRO A 247 -10.36 14.31 -3.37
C PRO A 247 -11.59 15.21 -3.39
N ALA A 248 -12.74 14.70 -2.94
CA ALA A 248 -14.01 15.44 -2.97
C ALA A 248 -14.02 16.61 -1.97
N THR A 249 -14.50 17.76 -2.43
CA THR A 249 -14.74 18.95 -1.60
C THR A 249 -15.92 18.77 -0.64
N ASP A 250 -16.06 19.66 0.34
CA ASP A 250 -17.28 19.81 1.12
C ASP A 250 -18.39 20.42 0.22
N PRO A 251 -19.61 19.84 0.15
CA PRO A 251 -20.73 20.40 -0.60
C PRO A 251 -21.06 21.85 -0.21
N ALA A 252 -20.82 22.25 1.03
CA ALA A 252 -21.02 23.64 1.45
C ALA A 252 -20.03 24.60 0.82
N PHE A 253 -18.78 24.17 0.63
CA PHE A 253 -17.75 24.90 -0.11
C PHE A 253 -18.15 25.04 -1.58
N ASP A 254 -18.55 23.95 -2.23
CA ASP A 254 -18.98 23.96 -3.64
C ASP A 254 -20.13 24.95 -3.86
N ASN A 255 -21.16 24.90 -3.04
CA ASN A 255 -22.34 25.72 -3.22
C ASN A 255 -22.12 27.21 -2.88
N LYS A 256 -21.37 27.49 -1.82
CA LYS A 256 -21.24 28.87 -1.31
C LYS A 256 -20.11 29.67 -1.93
N LEU A 257 -19.00 29.02 -2.27
CA LEU A 257 -17.79 29.69 -2.74
C LEU A 257 -17.43 29.33 -4.18
N LEU A 258 -17.38 28.02 -4.49
CA LEU A 258 -16.87 27.55 -5.77
C LEU A 258 -17.84 27.84 -6.91
N ALA A 259 -19.14 27.51 -6.79
CA ALA A 259 -20.12 27.73 -7.86
C ALA A 259 -20.22 29.22 -8.26
N PRO A 260 -20.32 30.19 -7.32
CA PRO A 260 -20.30 31.63 -7.70
C PRO A 260 -19.00 32.07 -8.36
N ALA A 261 -17.86 31.45 -7.96
CA ALA A 261 -16.56 31.78 -8.59
C ALA A 261 -16.49 31.24 -10.03
N ILE A 262 -16.95 30.00 -10.26
CA ILE A 262 -17.06 29.43 -11.62
C ILE A 262 -17.99 30.25 -12.50
N GLU A 263 -19.18 30.62 -12.01
CA GLU A 263 -20.11 31.49 -12.76
C GLU A 263 -19.50 32.85 -13.13
N ARG A 264 -18.66 33.39 -12.24
CA ARG A 264 -17.92 34.64 -12.55
C ARG A 264 -16.91 34.41 -13.65
N TYR A 265 -16.18 33.29 -13.59
CA TYR A 265 -15.22 32.91 -14.63
C TYR A 265 -15.91 32.71 -15.98
N ASP A 266 -17.04 31.98 -16.03
CA ASP A 266 -17.78 31.72 -17.27
C ASP A 266 -18.31 33.05 -17.89
N ARG A 267 -18.82 33.95 -17.06
CA ARG A 267 -19.23 35.31 -17.53
C ARG A 267 -18.06 36.11 -18.10
N ALA A 268 -16.93 36.09 -17.41
CA ALA A 268 -15.73 36.80 -17.88
C ALA A 268 -15.20 36.22 -19.20
N ARG A 269 -15.18 34.87 -19.31
CA ARG A 269 -14.80 34.16 -20.55
C ARG A 269 -15.72 34.47 -21.71
N THR A 270 -17.03 34.48 -21.48
CA THR A 270 -18.02 34.83 -22.49
C THR A 270 -17.87 36.32 -22.93
N ALA A 271 -17.65 37.20 -21.96
CA ALA A 271 -17.42 38.61 -22.25
C ALA A 271 -16.15 38.86 -23.07
N LEU A 272 -15.05 38.13 -22.74
CA LEU A 272 -13.81 38.22 -23.53
C LEU A 272 -14.02 37.71 -24.96
N ALA A 273 -14.73 36.60 -25.15
CA ALA A 273 -15.01 36.04 -26.46
C ALA A 273 -15.88 36.96 -27.35
N ALA A 274 -16.64 37.87 -26.74
CA ALA A 274 -17.47 38.85 -27.42
C ALA A 274 -16.80 40.23 -27.56
N ALA A 275 -15.53 40.38 -27.13
CA ALA A 275 -14.80 41.66 -27.23
C ALA A 275 -14.28 41.89 -28.65
N GLU A 276 -14.36 43.15 -29.11
CA GLU A 276 -13.56 43.63 -30.24
C GLU A 276 -12.12 43.93 -29.78
N ASP A 277 -11.16 43.88 -30.69
CA ASP A 277 -9.75 44.12 -30.36
C ASP A 277 -9.56 45.53 -29.74
N GLY A 278 -8.60 45.69 -28.81
CA GLY A 278 -8.22 46.93 -28.19
C GLY A 278 -8.38 46.99 -26.67
N LEU A 279 -8.49 48.19 -26.11
CA LEU A 279 -8.57 48.43 -24.65
C LEU A 279 -9.70 47.66 -23.96
N GLU A 280 -10.81 47.42 -24.66
CA GLU A 280 -11.92 46.64 -24.13
C GLU A 280 -11.55 45.15 -23.97
N ALA A 281 -10.79 44.58 -24.89
CA ALA A 281 -10.29 43.20 -24.79
C ALA A 281 -9.29 43.05 -23.63
N ASP A 282 -8.42 44.06 -23.42
CA ASP A 282 -7.45 44.05 -22.31
C ASP A 282 -8.14 44.10 -20.94
N ASP A 283 -9.17 44.95 -20.77
CA ASP A 283 -9.96 45.01 -19.52
C ASP A 283 -10.69 43.68 -19.25
N ARG A 284 -11.26 43.07 -20.27
CA ARG A 284 -11.96 41.78 -20.15
C ARG A 284 -11.01 40.62 -19.89
N LEU A 285 -9.80 40.61 -20.47
CA LEU A 285 -8.73 39.65 -20.15
C LEU A 285 -8.29 39.80 -18.68
N GLY A 286 -8.16 41.05 -18.19
CA GLY A 286 -7.89 41.34 -16.79
C GLY A 286 -8.98 40.74 -15.85
N ALA A 287 -10.26 40.88 -16.23
CA ALA A 287 -11.38 40.34 -15.48
C ALA A 287 -11.38 38.78 -15.46
N LEU A 288 -11.06 38.14 -16.60
CA LEU A 288 -10.93 36.70 -16.70
C LEU A 288 -9.79 36.18 -15.84
N THR A 289 -8.61 36.81 -15.94
CA THR A 289 -7.43 36.44 -15.12
C THR A 289 -7.73 36.58 -13.63
N ALA A 290 -8.42 37.65 -13.21
CA ALA A 290 -8.81 37.82 -11.81
C ALA A 290 -9.80 36.74 -11.32
N ALA A 291 -10.75 36.34 -12.18
CA ALA A 291 -11.68 35.27 -11.88
C ALA A 291 -10.97 33.90 -11.75
N GLU A 292 -10.02 33.60 -12.63
CA GLU A 292 -9.19 32.42 -12.56
C GLU A 292 -8.34 32.38 -11.29
N GLN A 293 -7.66 33.49 -10.98
CA GLN A 293 -6.85 33.60 -9.75
C GLN A 293 -7.69 33.39 -8.50
N HIS A 294 -8.95 33.85 -8.49
CA HIS A 294 -9.85 33.62 -7.37
C HIS A 294 -10.16 32.12 -7.19
N ILE A 295 -10.43 31.39 -8.28
CA ILE A 295 -10.64 29.94 -8.23
C ILE A 295 -9.37 29.23 -7.76
N ARG A 296 -8.20 29.61 -8.27
CA ARG A 296 -6.90 29.08 -7.82
C ARG A 296 -6.69 29.27 -6.32
N ALA A 297 -7.03 30.44 -5.79
CA ALA A 297 -6.95 30.72 -4.35
C ALA A 297 -7.91 29.82 -3.53
N LEU A 298 -9.12 29.57 -4.02
CA LEU A 298 -10.07 28.66 -3.37
C LEU A 298 -9.57 27.22 -3.39
N VAL A 299 -9.00 26.75 -4.49
CA VAL A 299 -8.37 25.41 -4.58
C VAL A 299 -7.20 25.29 -3.61
N GLU A 300 -6.36 26.31 -3.52
CA GLU A 300 -5.24 26.34 -2.58
C GLU A 300 -5.72 26.31 -1.13
N GLN A 301 -6.72 27.11 -0.78
CA GLN A 301 -7.32 27.13 0.55
C GLN A 301 -7.84 25.76 0.97
N CYS A 302 -8.46 25.01 0.06
CA CYS A 302 -8.95 23.66 0.32
C CYS A 302 -7.84 22.61 0.44
N THR A 303 -6.78 22.73 -0.34
CA THR A 303 -5.75 21.69 -0.41
C THR A 303 -4.59 21.88 0.56
N ARG A 304 -4.26 23.14 0.92
CA ARG A 304 -3.13 23.48 1.79
C ARG A 304 -3.18 22.82 3.17
N PRO A 305 -4.29 22.82 3.91
CA PRO A 305 -4.34 22.15 5.20
C PRO A 305 -4.05 20.65 5.09
N THR A 306 -4.59 19.97 4.08
CA THR A 306 -4.31 18.55 3.83
C THR A 306 -2.85 18.31 3.42
N TRP A 307 -2.28 19.21 2.59
CA TRP A 307 -0.87 19.17 2.22
C TRP A 307 0.05 19.17 3.45
N GLU A 308 -0.16 20.11 4.37
CA GLU A 308 0.62 20.18 5.61
C GLU A 308 0.46 18.91 6.45
N LYS A 309 -0.76 18.37 6.56
CA LYS A 309 -1.01 17.12 7.28
C LYS A 309 -0.34 15.91 6.64
N VAL A 310 -0.17 15.87 5.33
CA VAL A 310 0.60 14.80 4.68
C VAL A 310 2.07 14.86 5.12
N TRP A 311 2.68 16.03 5.14
CA TRP A 311 4.07 16.16 5.58
C TRP A 311 4.23 15.88 7.08
N ASP A 312 3.32 16.36 7.93
CA ASP A 312 3.30 16.03 9.37
C ASP A 312 3.28 14.49 9.58
N GLY A 313 2.45 13.77 8.82
CA GLY A 313 2.36 12.31 8.89
C GLY A 313 3.61 11.60 8.34
N LEU A 314 4.24 12.11 7.28
CA LEU A 314 5.51 11.59 6.77
C LEU A 314 6.64 11.76 7.79
N ASP A 315 6.72 12.93 8.43
CA ASP A 315 7.73 13.20 9.45
C ASP A 315 7.52 12.27 10.66
N LEU A 316 6.28 12.03 11.05
CA LEU A 316 5.95 11.06 12.10
C LEU A 316 6.39 9.63 11.74
N LEU A 317 6.11 9.17 10.51
CA LEU A 317 6.57 7.85 10.04
C LEU A 317 8.09 7.72 10.00
N ARG A 318 8.80 8.79 9.69
CA ARG A 318 10.27 8.84 9.67
C ARG A 318 10.89 8.72 11.06
N THR A 319 10.15 8.97 12.14
CA THR A 319 10.63 8.73 13.51
C THR A 319 10.74 7.24 13.85
N LEU A 320 10.03 6.37 13.13
CA LEU A 320 10.07 4.94 13.34
C LEU A 320 11.27 4.32 12.58
N PRO A 321 12.02 3.39 13.21
CA PRO A 321 13.05 2.64 12.50
C PRO A 321 12.40 1.79 11.40
N GLU A 322 13.14 1.53 10.33
CA GLU A 322 12.65 0.71 9.23
C GLU A 322 12.72 -0.79 9.61
N GLY A 323 11.64 -1.54 9.32
CA GLY A 323 11.59 -2.98 9.51
C GLY A 323 12.58 -3.71 8.58
N ALA A 324 13.17 -4.81 9.06
CA ALA A 324 14.26 -5.51 8.40
C ALA A 324 13.93 -5.99 6.96
N HIS A 325 12.65 -6.32 6.69
CA HIS A 325 12.23 -6.78 5.37
C HIS A 325 11.72 -5.67 4.44
N VAL A 326 11.73 -4.39 4.87
CA VAL A 326 11.24 -3.28 4.02
C VAL A 326 12.13 -3.08 2.79
N ALA A 327 13.45 -3.15 2.95
CA ALA A 327 14.40 -3.03 1.84
C ALA A 327 14.19 -4.12 0.77
N GLU A 328 13.88 -5.36 1.17
CA GLU A 328 13.55 -6.44 0.24
C GLU A 328 12.25 -6.15 -0.53
N ARG A 329 11.22 -5.63 0.16
CA ARG A 329 9.96 -5.24 -0.50
C ARG A 329 10.16 -4.06 -1.46
N TRP A 330 10.99 -3.10 -1.09
CA TRP A 330 11.35 -1.99 -1.98
C TRP A 330 12.12 -2.45 -3.21
N THR A 331 13.03 -3.41 -3.06
CA THR A 331 13.71 -4.02 -4.22
C THR A 331 12.71 -4.66 -5.20
N ARG A 332 11.65 -5.30 -4.73
CA ARG A 332 10.57 -5.81 -5.60
C ARG A 332 9.79 -4.69 -6.31
N ASP A 333 9.60 -3.56 -5.65
CA ASP A 333 8.99 -2.38 -6.26
C ASP A 333 9.90 -1.78 -7.34
N ARG A 334 11.21 -1.72 -7.10
CA ARG A 334 12.22 -1.33 -8.12
C ARG A 334 12.15 -2.23 -9.35
N TRP A 335 12.07 -3.57 -9.17
CA TRP A 335 11.87 -4.51 -10.28
C TRP A 335 10.59 -4.25 -11.06
N SER A 336 9.50 -3.96 -10.36
CA SER A 336 8.21 -3.64 -11.00
C SER A 336 8.28 -2.34 -11.80
N PHE A 337 8.92 -1.31 -11.24
CA PHE A 337 9.16 -0.02 -11.91
C PHE A 337 10.03 -0.20 -13.15
N THR A 338 11.18 -0.86 -13.02
CA THR A 338 12.10 -1.12 -14.14
C THR A 338 11.39 -1.86 -15.27
N GLY A 339 10.68 -2.96 -14.96
CA GLY A 339 9.97 -3.71 -15.97
C GLY A 339 8.83 -2.92 -16.64
N HIS A 340 8.19 -1.96 -15.94
CA HIS A 340 7.21 -1.08 -16.57
C HIS A 340 7.87 -0.03 -17.46
N ARG A 341 8.98 0.59 -17.01
CA ARG A 341 9.82 1.49 -17.81
C ARG A 341 10.21 0.83 -19.14
N ASP A 342 10.73 -0.38 -19.08
CA ASP A 342 11.22 -1.10 -20.26
C ASP A 342 10.10 -1.39 -21.26
N ARG A 343 8.90 -1.78 -20.78
CA ARG A 343 7.73 -1.93 -21.65
C ARG A 343 7.27 -0.62 -22.29
N VAL A 344 7.35 0.49 -21.56
CA VAL A 344 7.04 1.82 -22.09
C VAL A 344 8.05 2.19 -23.19
N LEU A 345 9.34 2.00 -22.94
CA LEU A 345 10.42 2.30 -23.90
C LEU A 345 10.34 1.39 -25.14
N ALA A 346 9.97 0.12 -24.98
CA ALA A 346 9.73 -0.81 -26.08
C ALA A 346 8.47 -0.49 -26.91
N GLY A 347 7.69 0.52 -26.54
CA GLY A 347 6.46 0.87 -27.25
C GLY A 347 5.33 -0.15 -27.11
N GLU A 348 5.39 -1.03 -26.08
CA GLU A 348 4.32 -1.99 -25.83
C GLU A 348 2.98 -1.28 -25.60
N PRO A 349 1.84 -1.92 -25.96
CA PRO A 349 0.52 -1.33 -25.76
C PRO A 349 0.24 -1.05 -24.27
N PRO A 350 -0.66 -0.10 -23.96
CA PRO A 350 -1.08 0.16 -22.61
C PRO A 350 -1.82 -1.05 -22.00
N GLN A 351 -1.87 -1.11 -20.68
CA GLN A 351 -2.55 -2.18 -19.95
C GLN A 351 -4.02 -2.30 -20.40
N PRO A 352 -4.52 -3.51 -20.67
CA PRO A 352 -5.90 -3.72 -21.12
C PRO A 352 -6.92 -3.22 -20.10
N ARG A 353 -8.12 -2.89 -20.56
CA ARG A 353 -9.23 -2.46 -19.67
C ARG A 353 -9.70 -3.60 -18.79
N ARG A 354 -9.69 -4.82 -19.31
CA ARG A 354 -10.08 -6.04 -18.60
C ARG A 354 -8.98 -7.08 -18.70
N ASP A 355 -8.81 -7.83 -17.63
CA ASP A 355 -7.98 -9.03 -17.65
C ASP A 355 -8.83 -10.20 -18.14
N ASP A 356 -8.24 -11.11 -18.90
CA ASP A 356 -8.81 -12.43 -19.10
C ASP A 356 -8.84 -13.21 -17.78
N ALA A 357 -9.62 -14.32 -17.74
CA ALA A 357 -9.84 -15.08 -16.52
C ALA A 357 -8.52 -15.63 -15.91
N VAL A 358 -7.58 -16.08 -16.75
CA VAL A 358 -6.29 -16.64 -16.28
C VAL A 358 -5.41 -15.53 -15.70
N THR A 359 -5.31 -14.40 -16.39
CA THR A 359 -4.58 -13.22 -15.91
C THR A 359 -5.17 -12.71 -14.60
N ALA A 360 -6.50 -12.61 -14.48
CA ALA A 360 -7.17 -12.18 -13.25
C ALA A 360 -6.90 -13.14 -12.09
N ALA A 361 -6.98 -14.46 -12.31
CA ALA A 361 -6.67 -15.47 -11.31
C ALA A 361 -5.19 -15.43 -10.88
N ASN A 362 -4.26 -15.26 -11.82
CA ASN A 362 -2.84 -15.09 -11.53
C ASN A 362 -2.55 -13.84 -10.68
N LYS A 363 -3.19 -12.72 -11.00
CA LYS A 363 -3.08 -11.49 -10.22
C LYS A 363 -3.62 -11.68 -8.80
N LEU A 364 -4.76 -12.37 -8.65
CA LEU A 364 -5.34 -12.67 -7.33
C LEU A 364 -4.40 -13.56 -6.52
N ALA A 365 -3.98 -14.71 -7.07
CA ALA A 365 -3.06 -15.63 -6.41
C ALA A 365 -1.72 -14.96 -6.03
N THR A 366 -1.25 -14.03 -6.84
CA THR A 366 -0.06 -13.24 -6.52
C THR A 366 -0.30 -12.31 -5.34
N ARG A 367 -1.44 -11.61 -5.29
CA ARG A 367 -1.79 -10.72 -4.18
C ARG A 367 -1.97 -11.49 -2.87
N GLU A 368 -2.61 -12.66 -2.91
CA GLU A 368 -2.75 -13.53 -1.73
C GLU A 368 -1.39 -13.97 -1.17
N ARG A 369 -0.46 -14.37 -2.04
CA ARG A 369 0.91 -14.73 -1.63
C ARG A 369 1.67 -13.54 -1.04
N GLU A 370 1.58 -12.38 -1.69
CA GLU A 370 2.24 -11.17 -1.18
C GLU A 370 1.61 -10.69 0.12
N GLN A 371 0.29 -10.91 0.34
CA GLN A 371 -0.35 -10.65 1.63
C GLN A 371 0.19 -11.57 2.72
N ALA A 372 0.22 -12.87 2.49
CA ALA A 372 0.73 -13.82 3.47
C ALA A 372 2.23 -13.57 3.78
N ARG A 373 3.02 -13.23 2.76
CA ARG A 373 4.43 -12.85 2.95
C ARG A 373 4.56 -11.58 3.77
N LEU A 374 3.76 -10.55 3.47
CA LEU A 374 3.75 -9.29 4.22
C LEU A 374 3.41 -9.54 5.68
N ASP A 375 2.35 -10.29 5.95
CA ASP A 375 1.89 -10.61 7.30
C ASP A 375 2.97 -11.34 8.12
N ALA A 376 3.68 -12.27 7.47
CA ALA A 376 4.81 -12.97 8.09
C ALA A 376 5.99 -12.03 8.36
N GLN A 377 6.38 -11.20 7.39
CA GLN A 377 7.49 -10.27 7.52
C GLN A 377 7.21 -9.18 8.57
N GLU A 378 5.98 -8.65 8.63
CA GLU A 378 5.58 -7.66 9.65
C GLU A 378 5.70 -8.27 11.06
N ALA A 379 5.29 -9.53 11.24
CA ALA A 379 5.42 -10.22 12.53
C ALA A 379 6.88 -10.55 12.91
N LEU A 380 7.72 -10.88 11.93
CA LEU A 380 9.15 -11.16 12.15
C LEU A 380 9.96 -9.89 12.44
N ASP A 381 9.56 -8.75 11.85
CA ASP A 381 10.23 -7.48 12.03
C ASP A 381 9.85 -6.78 13.35
N ASP A 382 8.64 -7.05 13.87
CA ASP A 382 8.04 -6.27 14.94
C ASP A 382 7.58 -7.15 16.11
N PRO A 383 8.22 -7.03 17.30
CA PRO A 383 7.82 -7.77 18.50
C PRO A 383 6.37 -7.53 18.93
N LEU A 384 5.82 -6.33 18.66
CA LEU A 384 4.44 -6.01 19.01
C LEU A 384 3.46 -6.74 18.10
N VAL A 385 3.74 -6.79 16.81
CA VAL A 385 2.95 -7.58 15.84
C VAL A 385 3.06 -9.07 16.16
N MET A 386 4.28 -9.56 16.49
CA MET A 386 4.50 -10.97 16.89
C MET A 386 3.73 -11.30 18.18
N ALA A 387 3.69 -10.42 19.17
CA ALA A 387 2.89 -10.63 20.38
C ALA A 387 1.40 -10.81 20.05
N GLY A 388 0.88 -10.04 19.08
CA GLY A 388 -0.47 -10.23 18.55
C GLY A 388 -0.68 -11.63 17.95
N ARG A 389 0.30 -12.17 17.19
CA ARG A 389 0.25 -13.52 16.63
C ARG A 389 0.30 -14.61 17.73
N ARG A 390 1.09 -14.39 18.78
CA ARG A 390 1.15 -15.30 19.94
C ARG A 390 -0.20 -15.35 20.67
N LEU A 391 -0.79 -14.20 20.94
CA LEU A 391 -2.12 -14.11 21.55
C LEU A 391 -3.23 -14.73 20.69
N ALA A 392 -3.08 -14.71 19.36
CA ALA A 392 -3.99 -15.36 18.42
C ALA A 392 -3.74 -16.88 18.27
N GLY A 393 -2.74 -17.44 18.96
CA GLY A 393 -2.39 -18.85 18.84
C GLY A 393 -1.68 -19.23 17.54
N GLU A 394 -1.23 -18.26 16.75
CA GLU A 394 -0.51 -18.43 15.47
C GLU A 394 1.02 -18.49 15.63
N ALA A 395 1.51 -18.22 16.83
CA ALA A 395 2.91 -18.31 17.21
C ALA A 395 3.02 -18.61 18.70
N PHE A 396 4.20 -19.03 19.15
CA PHE A 396 4.53 -19.19 20.56
C PHE A 396 6.03 -18.95 20.81
N ALA A 397 6.35 -18.46 21.99
CA ALA A 397 7.72 -18.30 22.42
C ALA A 397 7.93 -18.98 23.77
N GLY A 398 9.12 -19.51 23.96
CA GLY A 398 9.43 -20.22 25.20
C GLY A 398 10.89 -20.63 25.31
N GLU A 399 11.21 -21.21 26.45
CA GLU A 399 12.54 -21.71 26.78
C GLU A 399 12.67 -23.19 26.38
N VAL A 400 13.78 -23.54 25.74
CA VAL A 400 14.15 -24.94 25.44
C VAL A 400 14.57 -25.62 26.73
N THR A 401 13.76 -26.59 27.17
CA THR A 401 14.03 -27.34 28.41
C THR A 401 14.82 -28.63 28.18
N ASP A 402 14.67 -29.26 27.01
CA ASP A 402 15.37 -30.47 26.63
C ASP A 402 15.60 -30.59 25.12
N VAL A 403 16.70 -31.25 24.74
CA VAL A 403 17.05 -31.54 23.35
C VAL A 403 17.54 -33.00 23.24
N ALA A 404 16.77 -33.85 22.59
CA ALA A 404 17.11 -35.25 22.33
C ALA A 404 17.48 -35.46 20.86
N MET A 405 18.70 -35.93 20.58
CA MET A 405 19.12 -36.23 19.20
C MET A 405 18.39 -37.47 18.67
N ALA A 406 17.72 -37.28 17.52
CA ALA A 406 17.11 -38.35 16.75
C ALA A 406 17.53 -38.25 15.27
N TYR A 407 17.29 -39.30 14.51
CA TYR A 407 17.69 -39.41 13.12
C TYR A 407 16.55 -39.95 12.26
N SER A 408 16.56 -39.59 10.98
CA SER A 408 15.59 -40.16 10.04
C SER A 408 15.87 -41.65 9.77
N GLU A 409 14.83 -42.37 9.41
CA GLU A 409 14.93 -43.76 8.93
C GLU A 409 15.51 -43.76 7.50
N GLY A 410 16.37 -44.77 7.18
CA GLY A 410 16.90 -44.97 5.85
C GLY A 410 18.40 -45.22 5.78
N ARG A 411 18.94 -45.41 4.56
CA ARG A 411 20.36 -45.76 4.33
C ARG A 411 21.35 -44.62 4.67
N ARG A 412 20.90 -43.40 4.69
CA ARG A 412 21.67 -42.19 5.07
C ARG A 412 20.85 -41.40 6.10
N PRO A 413 20.95 -41.75 7.38
CA PRO A 413 20.19 -41.06 8.42
C PRO A 413 20.65 -39.59 8.49
N SER A 414 19.66 -38.70 8.48
CA SER A 414 19.86 -37.26 8.70
C SER A 414 19.34 -36.85 10.08
N PRO A 415 19.94 -35.84 10.72
CA PRO A 415 19.52 -35.37 12.03
C PRO A 415 18.04 -34.96 12.02
N ARG A 416 17.32 -35.32 13.09
CA ARG A 416 15.91 -35.00 13.35
C ARG A 416 15.70 -34.80 14.86
N PRO A 417 16.44 -33.86 15.49
CA PRO A 417 16.39 -33.67 16.93
C PRO A 417 14.96 -33.31 17.39
N LEU A 418 14.63 -33.86 18.57
CA LEU A 418 13.42 -33.49 19.31
C LEU A 418 13.80 -32.36 20.28
N VAL A 419 13.06 -31.27 20.23
CA VAL A 419 13.25 -30.10 21.08
C VAL A 419 12.00 -29.90 21.91
N THR A 420 12.14 -29.86 23.23
CA THR A 420 11.05 -29.57 24.16
C THR A 420 11.10 -28.08 24.56
N VAL A 421 10.02 -27.36 24.31
CA VAL A 421 9.89 -25.94 24.60
C VAL A 421 8.82 -25.73 25.65
N ARG A 422 9.18 -25.06 26.76
CA ARG A 422 8.22 -24.62 27.79
C ARG A 422 7.68 -23.24 27.37
N THR A 423 6.36 -23.11 27.32
CA THR A 423 5.70 -21.86 26.92
C THR A 423 4.42 -21.60 27.71
N ASP A 424 4.14 -20.33 28.00
CA ASP A 424 2.87 -19.87 28.55
C ASP A 424 1.85 -19.51 27.46
N ASP A 425 2.29 -19.48 26.17
CA ASP A 425 1.41 -19.27 25.03
C ASP A 425 0.54 -20.49 24.77
N ARG A 426 -0.60 -20.27 24.09
CA ARG A 426 -1.56 -21.32 23.72
C ARG A 426 -1.67 -21.45 22.20
N PRO A 427 -0.66 -22.03 21.52
CA PRO A 427 -0.69 -22.15 20.06
C PRO A 427 -1.74 -23.17 19.60
N HIS A 428 -2.34 -22.91 18.44
CA HIS A 428 -3.31 -23.82 17.81
C HIS A 428 -2.59 -24.95 17.07
N LEU A 429 -2.01 -25.89 17.81
CA LEU A 429 -1.28 -27.02 17.28
C LEU A 429 -2.22 -28.22 17.01
N GLY A 430 -2.37 -28.58 15.74
CA GLY A 430 -2.97 -29.84 15.32
C GLY A 430 -1.93 -30.95 15.16
N GLU A 431 -2.36 -32.21 14.96
CA GLU A 431 -1.46 -33.35 14.68
C GLU A 431 -0.54 -33.03 13.51
N ARG A 432 0.78 -33.22 13.70
CA ARG A 432 1.83 -32.95 12.71
C ARG A 432 1.85 -31.52 12.17
N ALA A 433 1.31 -30.55 12.92
CA ALA A 433 1.37 -29.16 12.55
C ALA A 433 2.83 -28.73 12.32
N ARG A 434 3.06 -27.92 11.30
CA ARG A 434 4.38 -27.35 11.05
C ARG A 434 4.55 -26.06 11.82
N ALA A 435 5.72 -25.93 12.41
CA ALA A 435 6.18 -24.70 13.04
C ALA A 435 7.49 -24.25 12.39
N TYR A 436 7.75 -22.95 12.41
CA TYR A 436 8.91 -22.34 11.77
C TYR A 436 9.60 -21.41 12.76
N ARG A 437 10.94 -21.42 12.78
CA ARG A 437 11.73 -20.41 13.47
C ARG A 437 12.69 -19.75 12.51
N SER A 438 13.13 -18.54 12.81
CA SER A 438 14.20 -17.86 12.06
C SER A 438 15.56 -18.39 12.50
N LEU A 439 16.35 -18.86 11.54
CA LEU A 439 17.73 -19.29 11.75
C LEU A 439 18.63 -18.52 10.77
N GLY A 440 19.38 -17.53 11.27
CA GLY A 440 20.21 -16.67 10.42
C GLY A 440 19.44 -16.00 9.29
N GLY A 441 18.20 -15.52 9.58
CA GLY A 441 17.33 -14.88 8.61
C GLY A 441 16.62 -15.85 7.64
N LYS A 442 16.77 -17.17 7.81
CA LYS A 442 16.11 -18.19 6.98
C LYS A 442 15.15 -19.03 7.82
N PRO A 443 13.99 -19.43 7.28
CA PRO A 443 13.08 -20.30 8.02
C PRO A 443 13.68 -21.70 8.21
N GLN A 444 13.68 -22.18 9.45
CA GLN A 444 13.91 -23.58 9.79
C GLN A 444 12.58 -24.20 10.18
N SER A 445 12.22 -25.34 9.58
CA SER A 445 10.95 -26.00 9.82
C SER A 445 11.05 -27.06 10.91
N ALA A 446 9.99 -27.18 11.70
CA ALA A 446 9.79 -28.20 12.71
C ALA A 446 8.38 -28.80 12.57
N GLU A 447 8.20 -30.01 13.07
CA GLU A 447 6.92 -30.72 13.13
C GLU A 447 6.52 -30.89 14.60
N PHE A 448 5.30 -30.56 14.93
CA PHE A 448 4.73 -30.82 16.23
C PHE A 448 4.56 -32.33 16.45
N VAL A 449 5.13 -32.86 17.54
CA VAL A 449 5.10 -34.28 17.91
C VAL A 449 4.04 -34.54 18.97
N GLY A 450 3.90 -33.67 19.95
CA GLY A 450 2.96 -33.81 21.06
C GLY A 450 3.28 -32.84 22.20
N PHE A 451 2.49 -32.91 23.23
CA PHE A 451 2.77 -32.27 24.52
C PHE A 451 3.49 -33.29 25.42
N ALA A 452 4.55 -32.83 26.11
CA ALA A 452 5.16 -33.65 27.16
C ALA A 452 4.36 -33.43 28.46
N GLU A 453 4.21 -34.49 29.24
CA GLU A 453 3.67 -34.38 30.60
C GLU A 453 4.74 -33.70 31.47
N ASP A 454 4.34 -32.67 32.24
CA ASP A 454 5.20 -32.17 33.32
C ASP A 454 5.51 -33.36 34.25
N GLY A 455 6.79 -33.69 34.39
CA GLY A 455 7.20 -34.73 35.34
C GLY A 455 6.61 -34.37 36.70
N ALA A 456 5.80 -35.24 37.26
CA ALA A 456 5.19 -35.04 38.56
C ALA A 456 6.27 -34.58 39.55
N PRO A 457 6.04 -33.54 40.39
CA PRO A 457 6.97 -33.18 41.45
C PRO A 457 7.15 -34.41 42.36
N GLU A 458 8.40 -34.71 42.71
CA GLU A 458 8.69 -35.74 43.69
C GLU A 458 7.80 -35.55 44.93
N GLU A 459 7.04 -36.57 45.28
CA GLU A 459 6.15 -36.59 46.45
C GLU A 459 6.91 -36.08 47.69
N GLY A 460 6.57 -34.91 48.25
CA GLY A 460 7.08 -34.53 49.56
C GLY A 460 7.23 -33.03 49.84
N GLY A 461 6.65 -32.12 49.08
CA GLY A 461 6.64 -30.66 49.43
C GLY A 461 5.25 -30.17 49.84
N PRO A 462 5.14 -29.20 50.80
CA PRO A 462 3.85 -28.66 51.21
C PRO A 462 3.14 -27.96 50.05
N GLU A 463 1.84 -28.25 49.91
CA GLU A 463 0.91 -27.63 48.99
C GLU A 463 1.01 -26.09 49.11
N ALA A 464 1.58 -25.44 48.10
CA ALA A 464 1.50 -24.00 47.95
C ALA A 464 0.20 -23.68 47.19
N ASP A 465 -0.78 -23.15 47.89
CA ASP A 465 -2.05 -22.65 47.40
C ASP A 465 -1.78 -21.36 46.58
N GLY A 466 -1.43 -21.51 45.30
CA GLY A 466 -1.25 -20.44 44.33
C GLY A 466 -1.65 -20.96 42.93
N PRO A 467 -2.15 -20.12 42.01
CA PRO A 467 -2.51 -20.57 40.68
C PRO A 467 -1.30 -21.19 40.00
N GLU A 468 -1.44 -22.46 39.61
CA GLU A 468 -0.41 -23.28 38.95
C GLU A 468 0.23 -22.53 37.79
N ALA A 469 1.45 -22.06 38.00
CA ALA A 469 2.31 -21.49 36.95
C ALA A 469 2.97 -22.62 36.15
N GLY A 470 2.17 -23.47 35.52
CA GLY A 470 2.62 -24.57 34.68
C GLY A 470 2.47 -24.22 33.20
N GLY A 471 3.53 -23.69 32.56
CA GLY A 471 3.57 -23.55 31.10
C GLY A 471 3.49 -24.90 30.39
N SER A 472 2.87 -24.95 29.22
CA SER A 472 2.81 -26.16 28.41
C SER A 472 4.19 -26.58 27.88
N LEU A 473 4.51 -27.88 27.88
CA LEU A 473 5.73 -28.43 27.27
C LEU A 473 5.39 -28.95 25.86
N ILE A 474 5.90 -28.26 24.85
CA ILE A 474 5.68 -28.56 23.42
C ILE A 474 6.89 -29.30 22.87
N VAL A 475 6.70 -30.50 22.32
CA VAL A 475 7.75 -31.28 21.67
C VAL A 475 7.70 -31.07 20.17
N LEU A 476 8.80 -30.57 19.61
CA LEU A 476 9.00 -30.31 18.19
C LEU A 476 10.11 -31.19 17.62
N ARG A 477 9.92 -31.69 16.41
CA ARG A 477 10.96 -32.36 15.63
C ARG A 477 11.49 -31.41 14.59
N ILE A 478 12.77 -31.06 14.65
CA ILE A 478 13.40 -30.21 13.62
C ILE A 478 13.57 -31.01 12.33
N LEU A 479 13.20 -30.40 11.18
CA LEU A 479 13.13 -31.11 9.91
C LEU A 479 14.22 -30.75 8.91
N ASP A 480 14.76 -29.55 8.95
CA ASP A 480 15.68 -29.05 7.92
C ASP A 480 16.75 -28.08 8.48
N LYS A 481 17.60 -27.55 7.58
CA LYS A 481 18.63 -26.55 7.89
C LYS A 481 19.71 -26.97 8.90
N MET A 482 19.99 -28.25 8.98
CA MET A 482 21.02 -28.82 9.87
C MET A 482 22.28 -29.29 9.14
N GLY A 483 22.44 -28.89 7.86
CA GLY A 483 23.53 -29.35 7.00
C GLY A 483 23.24 -30.69 6.31
N ARG A 484 24.24 -31.20 5.58
CA ARG A 484 24.14 -32.46 4.82
C ARG A 484 24.86 -33.65 5.52
N GLY A 485 25.53 -33.38 6.63
CA GLY A 485 26.29 -34.36 7.39
C GLY A 485 25.42 -35.20 8.30
N LYS A 486 26.03 -36.21 8.94
CA LYS A 486 25.44 -37.00 10.02
C LYS A 486 25.35 -36.18 11.32
N GLU A 487 26.30 -35.27 11.52
CA GLU A 487 26.30 -34.32 12.63
C GLU A 487 25.67 -33.00 12.16
N PRO A 488 24.81 -32.38 12.98
CA PRO A 488 24.24 -31.06 12.66
C PRO A 488 25.33 -29.99 12.58
N GLU A 489 25.14 -29.02 11.69
CA GLU A 489 25.97 -27.80 11.68
C GLU A 489 25.82 -27.03 13.00
N ALA A 490 26.91 -26.43 13.48
CA ALA A 490 26.91 -25.66 14.72
C ALA A 490 25.83 -24.57 14.70
N GLY A 491 25.07 -24.43 15.80
CA GLY A 491 23.99 -23.47 15.95
C GLY A 491 22.69 -23.81 15.18
N SER A 492 22.66 -24.91 14.39
CA SER A 492 21.46 -25.31 13.65
C SER A 492 20.42 -26.04 14.52
N VAL A 493 20.84 -26.63 15.63
CA VAL A 493 19.98 -27.25 16.64
C VAL A 493 19.92 -26.32 17.84
N PRO A 494 18.73 -26.04 18.40
CA PRO A 494 18.61 -25.30 19.65
C PRO A 494 19.37 -25.94 20.79
N GLU A 495 19.83 -25.17 21.75
CA GLU A 495 20.45 -25.63 22.97
C GLU A 495 19.50 -25.46 24.18
N LYS A 496 19.66 -26.26 25.20
CA LYS A 496 18.91 -26.11 26.44
C LYS A 496 19.16 -24.73 27.07
N GLY A 497 18.08 -24.02 27.41
CA GLY A 497 18.12 -22.64 27.92
C GLY A 497 17.91 -21.58 26.83
N ASP A 498 17.89 -21.96 25.55
CA ASP A 498 17.56 -20.99 24.48
C ASP A 498 16.13 -20.51 24.61
N HIS A 499 15.93 -19.20 24.46
CA HIS A 499 14.61 -18.59 24.29
C HIS A 499 14.29 -18.42 22.80
N LEU A 500 13.29 -19.14 22.31
CA LEU A 500 12.96 -19.21 20.89
C LEU A 500 11.50 -18.84 20.64
N CYS A 501 11.26 -18.27 19.46
CA CYS A 501 9.92 -18.04 18.94
C CYS A 501 9.67 -18.94 17.73
N PHE A 502 8.56 -19.67 17.74
CA PHE A 502 8.06 -20.47 16.65
C PHE A 502 6.74 -19.92 16.14
N THR A 503 6.57 -19.89 14.81
CA THR A 503 5.35 -19.47 14.15
C THR A 503 4.66 -20.69 13.51
N LEU A 504 3.34 -20.65 13.36
CA LEU A 504 2.56 -21.66 12.65
C LEU A 504 2.33 -21.24 11.19
N PHE A 505 2.79 -20.07 10.79
CA PHE A 505 2.78 -19.58 9.41
C PHE A 505 4.19 -19.66 8.79
N GLU A 506 4.24 -19.91 7.48
CA GLU A 506 5.49 -19.94 6.73
C GLU A 506 6.10 -18.53 6.61
N HIS A 507 7.40 -18.38 6.87
CA HIS A 507 8.11 -17.09 6.69
C HIS A 507 8.28 -16.74 5.20
N GLU A 508 8.46 -17.77 4.35
CA GLU A 508 8.54 -17.67 2.90
C GLU A 508 7.61 -18.69 2.27
N GLN A 509 6.56 -18.25 1.65
CA GLN A 509 5.69 -19.15 0.90
C GLN A 509 6.43 -19.69 -0.33
N ARG A 510 6.60 -21.01 -0.38
CA ARG A 510 7.21 -21.73 -1.50
C ARG A 510 6.13 -22.29 -2.42
N GLY A 511 6.22 -21.91 -3.69
CA GLY A 511 5.28 -22.32 -4.72
C GLY A 511 4.06 -21.40 -4.78
N GLY A 512 3.35 -21.46 -5.89
CA GLY A 512 2.08 -20.78 -6.10
C GLY A 512 0.97 -21.78 -6.35
N ALA A 513 -0.28 -21.35 -6.25
CA ALA A 513 -1.40 -22.15 -6.74
C ALA A 513 -1.11 -22.54 -8.20
N LYS A 514 -1.17 -23.83 -8.49
CA LYS A 514 -1.17 -24.29 -9.88
C LYS A 514 -2.54 -23.95 -10.43
N LEU A 515 -2.60 -22.93 -11.26
CA LEU A 515 -3.84 -22.63 -11.97
C LEU A 515 -4.09 -23.74 -13.01
N PRO A 516 -5.35 -24.11 -13.26
CA PRO A 516 -5.69 -25.02 -14.34
C PRO A 516 -5.26 -24.42 -15.67
N ASP A 517 -5.02 -25.28 -16.67
CA ASP A 517 -4.75 -24.81 -18.03
C ASP A 517 -5.89 -23.92 -18.52
N PRO A 518 -5.61 -22.93 -19.38
CA PRO A 518 -6.64 -22.06 -19.94
C PRO A 518 -7.83 -22.82 -20.54
N GLU A 519 -7.59 -23.97 -21.17
CA GLU A 519 -8.60 -24.86 -21.74
C GLU A 519 -9.51 -25.53 -20.69
N GLN A 520 -9.01 -25.67 -19.44
CA GLN A 520 -9.74 -26.28 -18.32
C GLN A 520 -10.33 -25.24 -17.37
N THR A 521 -10.08 -23.96 -17.61
CA THR A 521 -10.55 -22.89 -16.72
C THR A 521 -12.04 -22.64 -16.99
N PRO A 522 -12.89 -22.64 -15.95
CA PRO A 522 -14.29 -22.27 -16.12
C PRO A 522 -14.37 -20.79 -16.53
N TRP A 523 -14.90 -20.55 -17.73
CA TRP A 523 -15.04 -19.20 -18.26
C TRP A 523 -16.29 -18.54 -17.69
N THR A 524 -16.13 -17.38 -17.07
CA THR A 524 -17.24 -16.61 -16.51
C THR A 524 -18.05 -15.85 -17.56
N HIS A 525 -17.55 -15.78 -18.82
CA HIS A 525 -18.14 -14.99 -19.92
C HIS A 525 -18.15 -15.80 -21.22
N GLY A 526 -19.02 -16.80 -21.31
CA GLY A 526 -19.36 -17.43 -22.59
C GLY A 526 -18.43 -18.54 -23.10
N GLY A 527 -17.56 -19.09 -22.24
CA GLY A 527 -16.68 -20.21 -22.61
C GLY A 527 -15.27 -19.80 -23.04
N PRO A 528 -14.39 -20.77 -23.34
CA PRO A 528 -13.05 -20.48 -23.85
C PRO A 528 -13.16 -19.70 -25.16
N PRO A 529 -12.17 -18.81 -25.47
CA PRO A 529 -12.16 -18.12 -26.74
C PRO A 529 -12.17 -19.17 -27.86
N GLY A 530 -13.27 -19.24 -28.60
CA GLY A 530 -13.37 -20.07 -29.80
C GLY A 530 -12.48 -19.50 -30.91
N GLU A 531 -12.18 -20.31 -31.93
CA GLU A 531 -11.47 -19.84 -33.11
C GLU A 531 -12.28 -18.81 -33.92
N GLU A 532 -13.58 -18.67 -33.64
CA GLU A 532 -14.42 -17.61 -34.19
C GLU A 532 -14.31 -16.36 -33.28
N SER A 533 -13.78 -15.27 -33.86
CA SER A 533 -13.77 -13.97 -33.21
C SER A 533 -15.21 -13.58 -32.81
N VAL A 534 -15.54 -13.70 -31.55
CA VAL A 534 -16.73 -13.05 -30.98
C VAL A 534 -16.58 -11.57 -31.32
N PRO A 535 -17.53 -10.91 -31.99
CA PRO A 535 -17.46 -9.47 -32.19
C PRO A 535 -17.26 -8.83 -30.85
N GLU A 536 -16.18 -8.05 -30.70
CA GLU A 536 -15.92 -7.26 -29.50
C GLU A 536 -17.19 -6.46 -29.22
N THR A 537 -17.94 -6.88 -28.22
CA THR A 537 -18.97 -6.02 -27.65
C THR A 537 -18.21 -4.79 -27.13
N PRO A 538 -18.51 -3.59 -27.63
CA PRO A 538 -17.83 -2.40 -27.14
C PRO A 538 -17.93 -2.40 -25.61
N ASP A 539 -16.81 -2.16 -24.94
CA ASP A 539 -16.82 -1.99 -23.49
C ASP A 539 -17.90 -0.99 -23.12
N PRO A 540 -18.75 -1.30 -22.12
CA PRO A 540 -19.78 -0.36 -21.71
C PRO A 540 -19.11 0.97 -21.35
N VAL A 541 -19.69 2.07 -21.79
CA VAL A 541 -19.25 3.42 -21.43
C VAL A 541 -19.28 3.53 -19.91
N THR A 542 -18.14 3.78 -19.31
CA THR A 542 -17.97 3.94 -17.87
C THR A 542 -17.67 5.40 -17.55
N GLU A 543 -17.71 5.79 -16.28
CA GLU A 543 -17.30 7.14 -15.83
C GLU A 543 -15.88 7.51 -16.30
N GLU A 544 -15.04 6.50 -16.57
CA GLU A 544 -13.67 6.65 -17.10
C GLU A 544 -13.65 7.14 -18.56
N ASP A 545 -14.71 6.95 -19.30
CA ASP A 545 -14.82 7.37 -20.71
C ASP A 545 -15.37 8.79 -20.85
N VAL A 546 -15.85 9.40 -19.76
CA VAL A 546 -16.48 10.73 -19.74
C VAL A 546 -15.47 11.87 -19.46
N LEU A 547 -14.22 11.55 -19.16
CA LEU A 547 -13.14 12.54 -18.97
C LEU A 547 -12.75 13.26 -20.25
#